data_a2e4f34fd10a29a746f195dd51b5fe5c
#
_entry.id   a2e4f34fd10a29a746f195dd51b5fe5c
#
_cell.length_a   1.000
_cell.length_b   1.000
_cell.length_c   1.000
_cell.angle_alpha   90.00
_cell.angle_beta   90.00
_cell.angle_gamma   90.00
#
_symmetry.space_group_name_H-M   'P 1'
#
loop_
_entity.id
_entity.type
_entity.pdbx_description
1 polymer ?
#
loop_
_entity_poly.entity_id
_entity_poly.type
_entity_poly.pdbx_seq_one_letter_code
_entity_poly.pdbx_strand_id
1 'polypeptide(L)'
;MMFGGVEEEVVTRKEFSLAKARKVLKNETIAVIGYGVQGPAQALNMRDNGFNVIVGQRKSTKKNSSWGRAIKDQWVPGETLFDIEEACEKATVIEFLVTDAAQREIWPRIKKYLTKGKCLYFSHGFGIEYQKQTGIVPPKDIDVVLCAPKGSGLNVRRNFLAGAGINSSFAVEQDATGKALEKTLALGIGIGS
;
A
#
# COMPACT_ATOMS: atom_id res chain seq x y z
N MET A 1 -0.76 15.97 19.61
CA MET A 1 -1.88 15.70 20.57
C MET A 1 -1.38 14.77 21.66
N MET A 2 -1.96 14.88 22.87
CA MET A 2 -1.56 13.99 23.99
C MET A 2 -2.40 12.72 24.01
N PHE A 3 -1.74 11.55 23.99
CA PHE A 3 -2.34 10.23 24.15
C PHE A 3 -1.66 9.48 25.29
N GLY A 4 -2.39 9.17 26.38
CA GLY A 4 -1.83 8.45 27.53
C GLY A 4 -0.57 9.09 28.18
N GLY A 5 -0.45 10.42 28.09
CA GLY A 5 0.73 11.15 28.62
C GLY A 5 1.89 11.30 27.63
N VAL A 6 1.77 10.77 26.43
CA VAL A 6 2.77 10.90 25.34
C VAL A 6 2.24 11.86 24.27
N GLU A 7 3.09 12.76 23.79
CA GLU A 7 2.73 13.64 22.69
C GLU A 7 2.95 12.89 21.35
N GLU A 8 1.86 12.82 20.56
CA GLU A 8 1.87 12.16 19.26
C GLU A 8 1.57 13.17 18.15
N GLU A 9 2.22 12.99 17.00
CA GLU A 9 1.91 13.75 15.80
C GLU A 9 0.61 13.21 15.19
N VAL A 10 -0.35 14.11 14.94
CA VAL A 10 -1.63 13.77 14.32
C VAL A 10 -1.82 14.63 13.10
N VAL A 11 -2.04 13.99 11.96
CA VAL A 11 -2.34 14.64 10.68
C VAL A 11 -3.76 14.30 10.29
N THR A 12 -4.58 15.30 10.06
CA THR A 12 -5.97 15.13 9.62
C THR A 12 -6.13 15.59 8.17
N ARG A 13 -7.31 15.33 7.61
CA ARG A 13 -7.68 15.83 6.26
C ARG A 13 -7.70 17.36 6.14
N LYS A 14 -7.65 18.09 7.25
CA LYS A 14 -7.52 19.55 7.24
C LYS A 14 -6.08 19.96 6.92
N GLU A 15 -5.09 19.31 7.52
CA GLU A 15 -3.67 19.56 7.29
C GLU A 15 -3.19 18.91 5.97
N PHE A 16 -3.74 17.74 5.62
CA PHE A 16 -3.38 17.02 4.42
C PHE A 16 -4.62 16.58 3.62
N SER A 17 -5.07 17.46 2.73
CA SER A 17 -6.30 17.26 1.96
C SER A 17 -6.13 16.18 0.86
N LEU A 18 -7.26 15.60 0.39
CA LEU A 18 -7.26 14.69 -0.78
C LEU A 18 -6.70 15.37 -2.04
N ALA A 19 -6.95 16.68 -2.23
CA ALA A 19 -6.38 17.42 -3.35
C ALA A 19 -4.85 17.48 -3.28
N LYS A 20 -4.29 17.69 -2.07
CA LYS A 20 -2.84 17.64 -1.85
C LYS A 20 -2.30 16.23 -2.09
N ALA A 21 -2.97 15.19 -1.59
CA ALA A 21 -2.59 13.79 -1.83
C ALA A 21 -2.53 13.46 -3.33
N ARG A 22 -3.56 13.85 -4.08
CA ARG A 22 -3.59 13.68 -5.55
C ARG A 22 -2.44 14.42 -6.25
N LYS A 23 -2.04 15.59 -5.77
CA LYS A 23 -0.90 16.33 -6.33
C LYS A 23 0.43 15.60 -6.07
N VAL A 24 0.61 15.09 -4.85
CA VAL A 24 1.82 14.35 -4.44
C VAL A 24 1.99 13.07 -5.26
N LEU A 25 0.91 12.31 -5.44
CA LEU A 25 0.94 11.01 -6.12
C LEU A 25 0.57 11.08 -7.62
N LYS A 26 0.52 12.28 -8.21
CA LYS A 26 0.05 12.51 -9.59
C LYS A 26 0.76 11.64 -10.64
N ASN A 27 2.07 11.45 -10.47
CA ASN A 27 2.91 10.72 -11.43
C ASN A 27 3.27 9.31 -10.94
N GLU A 28 2.69 8.89 -9.81
CA GLU A 28 2.96 7.57 -9.26
C GLU A 28 2.00 6.52 -9.84
N THR A 29 2.53 5.33 -10.07
CA THR A 29 1.74 4.12 -10.32
C THR A 29 1.82 3.25 -9.07
N ILE A 30 0.69 3.05 -8.41
CA ILE A 30 0.59 2.33 -7.13
C ILE A 30 0.21 0.89 -7.43
N ALA A 31 1.10 -0.07 -7.18
CA ALA A 31 0.80 -1.49 -7.28
C ALA A 31 0.42 -2.06 -5.91
N VAL A 32 -0.81 -2.49 -5.75
CA VAL A 32 -1.25 -3.26 -4.58
C VAL A 32 -0.92 -4.73 -4.80
N ILE A 33 0.10 -5.23 -4.10
CA ILE A 33 0.56 -6.61 -4.19
C ILE A 33 -0.17 -7.46 -3.15
N GLY A 34 -1.02 -8.35 -3.65
CA GLY A 34 -1.90 -9.19 -2.84
C GLY A 34 -3.33 -8.66 -2.78
N TYR A 35 -4.28 -9.54 -3.10
CA TYR A 35 -5.71 -9.22 -3.08
C TYR A 35 -6.42 -10.08 -2.02
N GLY A 36 -5.83 -10.07 -0.82
CA GLY A 36 -6.28 -10.80 0.38
C GLY A 36 -7.32 -10.05 1.20
N VAL A 37 -6.98 -9.65 2.44
CA VAL A 37 -7.87 -8.94 3.36
C VAL A 37 -7.75 -7.42 3.18
N GLN A 38 -6.54 -6.87 3.20
CA GLN A 38 -6.29 -5.42 3.09
C GLN A 38 -6.30 -4.94 1.63
N GLY A 39 -5.70 -5.73 0.73
CA GLY A 39 -5.51 -5.33 -0.67
C GLY A 39 -6.77 -4.81 -1.37
N PRO A 40 -7.90 -5.55 -1.34
CA PRO A 40 -9.13 -5.07 -1.96
C PRO A 40 -9.59 -3.71 -1.46
N ALA A 41 -9.55 -3.51 -0.14
CA ALA A 41 -10.03 -2.27 0.47
C ALA A 41 -9.15 -1.08 0.09
N GLN A 42 -7.83 -1.22 0.24
CA GLN A 42 -6.90 -0.14 -0.06
C GLN A 42 -6.89 0.19 -1.56
N ALA A 43 -6.80 -0.83 -2.42
CA ALA A 43 -6.83 -0.64 -3.86
C ALA A 43 -8.11 0.06 -4.35
N LEU A 44 -9.27 -0.41 -3.88
CA LEU A 44 -10.55 0.17 -4.27
C LEU A 44 -10.73 1.60 -3.76
N ASN A 45 -10.35 1.88 -2.51
CA ASN A 45 -10.44 3.22 -1.94
C ASN A 45 -9.55 4.22 -2.70
N MET A 46 -8.31 3.82 -3.01
CA MET A 46 -7.43 4.66 -3.81
C MET A 46 -7.94 4.87 -5.24
N ARG A 47 -8.46 3.81 -5.90
CA ARG A 47 -9.09 3.93 -7.22
C ARG A 47 -10.26 4.90 -7.19
N ASP A 48 -11.15 4.79 -6.22
CA ASP A 48 -12.32 5.67 -6.06
C ASP A 48 -11.90 7.11 -5.73
N ASN A 49 -10.75 7.31 -5.09
CA ASN A 49 -10.14 8.61 -4.87
C ASN A 49 -9.36 9.15 -6.09
N GLY A 50 -9.34 8.43 -7.22
CA GLY A 50 -8.78 8.89 -8.50
C GLY A 50 -7.26 8.75 -8.62
N PHE A 51 -6.63 7.85 -7.86
CA PHE A 51 -5.22 7.51 -8.03
C PHE A 51 -5.01 6.46 -9.13
N ASN A 52 -3.81 6.45 -9.73
CA ASN A 52 -3.42 5.44 -10.70
C ASN A 52 -2.98 4.16 -9.97
N VAL A 53 -3.90 3.19 -9.89
CA VAL A 53 -3.72 1.95 -9.12
C VAL A 53 -3.76 0.76 -10.05
N ILE A 54 -2.83 -0.18 -9.84
CA ILE A 54 -2.82 -1.50 -10.44
C ILE A 54 -2.77 -2.56 -9.34
N VAL A 55 -3.20 -3.77 -9.65
CA VAL A 55 -3.18 -4.89 -8.70
C VAL A 55 -2.20 -5.96 -9.19
N GLY A 56 -1.29 -6.38 -8.30
CA GLY A 56 -0.39 -7.51 -8.50
C GLY A 56 -0.88 -8.73 -7.72
N GLN A 57 -1.30 -9.77 -8.42
CA GLN A 57 -1.82 -10.99 -7.81
C GLN A 57 -1.45 -12.22 -8.64
N ARG A 58 -1.13 -13.33 -7.98
CA ARG A 58 -0.88 -14.61 -8.67
C ARG A 58 -2.08 -15.02 -9.52
N LYS A 59 -1.87 -15.23 -10.81
CA LYS A 59 -2.89 -15.69 -11.76
C LYS A 59 -3.55 -16.99 -11.30
N SER A 60 -4.85 -17.10 -11.50
CA SER A 60 -5.61 -18.31 -11.16
C SER A 60 -6.87 -18.41 -12.04
N THR A 61 -7.18 -19.61 -12.48
CA THR A 61 -8.45 -19.92 -13.19
C THR A 61 -9.63 -20.15 -12.24
N LYS A 62 -9.38 -20.29 -10.94
CA LYS A 62 -10.44 -20.52 -9.94
C LYS A 62 -11.23 -19.23 -9.69
N LYS A 63 -12.54 -19.23 -9.95
CA LYS A 63 -13.43 -18.08 -9.76
C LYS A 63 -13.40 -17.47 -8.33
N ASN A 64 -13.22 -18.29 -7.30
CA ASN A 64 -13.19 -17.86 -5.90
C ASN A 64 -11.77 -17.56 -5.39
N SER A 65 -10.78 -17.51 -6.26
CA SER A 65 -9.41 -17.07 -5.92
C SER A 65 -9.35 -15.56 -5.73
N SER A 66 -8.26 -15.07 -5.13
CA SER A 66 -7.99 -13.63 -5.04
C SER A 66 -7.92 -12.96 -6.42
N TRP A 67 -7.38 -13.66 -7.43
CA TRP A 67 -7.41 -13.21 -8.83
C TRP A 67 -8.85 -13.07 -9.36
N GLY A 68 -9.69 -14.10 -9.17
CA GLY A 68 -11.10 -14.08 -9.57
C GLY A 68 -11.92 -13.01 -8.84
N ARG A 69 -11.59 -12.71 -7.58
CA ARG A 69 -12.19 -11.60 -6.84
C ARG A 69 -11.76 -10.25 -7.43
N ALA A 70 -10.50 -10.07 -7.76
CA ALA A 70 -10.03 -8.85 -8.41
C ALA A 70 -10.78 -8.58 -9.73
N ILE A 71 -11.00 -9.62 -10.56
CA ILE A 71 -11.81 -9.49 -11.78
C ILE A 71 -13.27 -9.06 -11.46
N LYS A 72 -13.90 -9.62 -10.42
CA LYS A 72 -15.25 -9.21 -9.99
C LYS A 72 -15.30 -7.75 -9.55
N ASP A 73 -14.21 -7.24 -8.97
CA ASP A 73 -14.04 -5.85 -8.55
C ASP A 73 -13.60 -4.93 -9.71
N GLN A 74 -13.72 -5.44 -10.96
CA GLN A 74 -13.47 -4.70 -12.21
C GLN A 74 -11.99 -4.35 -12.45
N TRP A 75 -11.05 -5.12 -11.89
CA TRP A 75 -9.66 -5.05 -12.32
C TRP A 75 -9.49 -5.87 -13.60
N VAL A 76 -8.90 -5.26 -14.63
CA VAL A 76 -8.81 -5.83 -15.99
C VAL A 76 -7.45 -6.49 -16.20
N PRO A 77 -7.41 -7.83 -16.48
CA PRO A 77 -6.17 -8.53 -16.78
C PRO A 77 -5.40 -7.90 -17.95
N GLY A 78 -4.11 -7.61 -17.74
CA GLY A 78 -3.25 -6.97 -18.73
C GLY A 78 -3.34 -5.43 -18.80
N GLU A 79 -4.30 -4.81 -18.11
CA GLU A 79 -4.44 -3.35 -18.03
C GLU A 79 -4.25 -2.81 -16.61
N THR A 80 -5.01 -3.36 -15.65
CA THR A 80 -4.97 -2.95 -14.23
C THR A 80 -4.79 -4.12 -13.26
N LEU A 81 -4.78 -5.37 -13.77
CA LEU A 81 -4.53 -6.58 -13.02
C LEU A 81 -3.41 -7.38 -13.70
N PHE A 82 -2.31 -7.56 -12.98
CA PHE A 82 -1.09 -8.21 -13.47
C PHE A 82 -0.65 -9.35 -12.56
N ASP A 83 0.29 -10.17 -13.03
CA ASP A 83 1.04 -11.01 -12.09
C ASP A 83 1.91 -10.14 -11.19
N ILE A 84 2.33 -10.69 -10.04
CA ILE A 84 3.01 -9.94 -8.98
C ILE A 84 4.26 -9.22 -9.50
N GLU A 85 5.12 -9.94 -10.22
CA GLU A 85 6.36 -9.38 -10.74
C GLU A 85 6.13 -8.27 -11.76
N GLU A 86 5.19 -8.49 -12.68
CA GLU A 86 4.84 -7.50 -13.70
C GLU A 86 4.27 -6.21 -13.07
N ALA A 87 3.43 -6.35 -12.03
CA ALA A 87 2.92 -5.21 -11.29
C ALA A 87 4.06 -4.44 -10.59
N CYS A 88 5.01 -5.15 -9.95
CA CYS A 88 6.16 -4.52 -9.30
C CYS A 88 7.08 -3.80 -10.30
N GLU A 89 7.24 -4.33 -11.52
CA GLU A 89 8.02 -3.70 -12.56
C GLU A 89 7.42 -2.35 -13.00
N LYS A 90 6.10 -2.34 -13.23
CA LYS A 90 5.35 -1.16 -13.71
C LYS A 90 5.18 -0.07 -12.65
N ALA A 91 5.21 -0.42 -11.37
CA ALA A 91 4.91 0.47 -10.27
C ALA A 91 6.08 1.37 -9.87
N THR A 92 5.75 2.54 -9.34
CA THR A 92 6.66 3.43 -8.61
C THR A 92 6.46 3.34 -7.09
N VAL A 93 5.24 2.98 -6.66
CA VAL A 93 4.89 2.64 -5.26
C VAL A 93 4.42 1.20 -5.21
N ILE A 94 5.01 0.39 -4.36
CA ILE A 94 4.68 -1.04 -4.19
C ILE A 94 4.09 -1.24 -2.80
N GLU A 95 2.78 -1.43 -2.71
CA GLU A 95 2.08 -1.77 -1.46
C GLU A 95 2.12 -3.29 -1.25
N PHE A 96 2.98 -3.75 -0.36
CA PHE A 96 3.25 -5.15 -0.14
C PHE A 96 2.29 -5.76 0.89
N LEU A 97 1.05 -6.05 0.46
CA LEU A 97 -0.09 -6.41 1.30
C LEU A 97 -0.42 -7.92 1.30
N VAL A 98 0.53 -8.76 0.98
CA VAL A 98 0.41 -10.22 1.17
C VAL A 98 0.70 -10.60 2.63
N THR A 99 0.35 -11.82 3.03
CA THR A 99 0.66 -12.33 4.38
C THR A 99 2.16 -12.43 4.63
N ASP A 100 2.62 -12.42 5.90
CA ASP A 100 4.03 -12.46 6.27
C ASP A 100 4.77 -13.67 5.66
N ALA A 101 4.14 -14.84 5.70
CA ALA A 101 4.70 -16.03 5.04
C ALA A 101 4.88 -15.83 3.53
N ALA A 102 3.88 -15.22 2.87
CA ALA A 102 3.97 -14.93 1.45
C ALA A 102 4.96 -13.79 1.15
N GLN A 103 5.12 -12.80 2.06
CA GLN A 103 6.14 -11.77 1.91
C GLN A 103 7.53 -12.38 1.82
N ARG A 104 7.86 -13.29 2.75
CA ARG A 104 9.14 -14.01 2.74
C ARG A 104 9.37 -14.81 1.45
N GLU A 105 8.33 -15.50 0.97
CA GLU A 105 8.39 -16.31 -0.27
C GLU A 105 8.56 -15.45 -1.51
N ILE A 106 7.84 -14.34 -1.60
CA ILE A 106 7.77 -13.47 -2.79
C ILE A 106 8.97 -12.51 -2.86
N TRP A 107 9.50 -12.07 -1.72
CA TRP A 107 10.55 -11.07 -1.64
C TRP A 107 11.74 -11.31 -2.59
N PRO A 108 12.35 -12.52 -2.66
CA PRO A 108 13.48 -12.76 -3.57
C PRO A 108 13.15 -12.51 -5.04
N ARG A 109 11.89 -12.64 -5.42
CA ARG A 109 11.40 -12.48 -6.80
C ARG A 109 11.16 -11.02 -7.17
N ILE A 110 10.71 -10.21 -6.20
CA ILE A 110 10.31 -8.82 -6.44
C ILE A 110 11.40 -7.79 -6.13
N LYS A 111 12.36 -8.10 -5.25
CA LYS A 111 13.40 -7.14 -4.82
C LYS A 111 14.17 -6.49 -5.95
N LYS A 112 14.35 -7.18 -7.08
CA LYS A 112 15.04 -6.65 -8.27
C LYS A 112 14.27 -5.52 -8.97
N TYR A 113 12.97 -5.42 -8.75
CA TYR A 113 12.13 -4.34 -9.30
C TYR A 113 12.05 -3.11 -8.39
N LEU A 114 12.61 -3.19 -7.18
CA LEU A 114 12.74 -2.07 -6.25
C LEU A 114 13.98 -1.24 -6.64
N THR A 115 13.85 -0.49 -7.72
CA THR A 115 14.91 0.35 -8.26
C THR A 115 14.88 1.74 -7.62
N LYS A 116 15.99 2.49 -7.77
CA LYS A 116 16.19 3.83 -7.19
C LYS A 116 14.96 4.73 -7.35
N GLY A 117 14.56 5.36 -6.25
CA GLY A 117 13.46 6.33 -6.19
C GLY A 117 12.06 5.74 -6.04
N LYS A 118 11.92 4.41 -6.14
CA LYS A 118 10.64 3.75 -5.83
C LYS A 118 10.33 3.80 -4.34
N CYS A 119 9.07 3.51 -3.99
CA CYS A 119 8.59 3.43 -2.62
C CYS A 119 8.05 2.03 -2.32
N LEU A 120 8.52 1.43 -1.24
CA LEU A 120 8.00 0.18 -0.68
C LEU A 120 7.13 0.49 0.54
N TYR A 121 5.87 0.07 0.49
CA TYR A 121 4.87 0.35 1.50
C TYR A 121 4.41 -0.92 2.21
N PHE A 122 4.22 -0.81 3.52
CA PHE A 122 3.65 -1.84 4.38
C PHE A 122 2.45 -1.32 5.17
N SER A 123 1.51 -2.21 5.51
CA SER A 123 0.42 -1.92 6.46
C SER A 123 0.68 -2.47 7.87
N HIS A 124 1.81 -3.12 8.11
CA HIS A 124 2.36 -3.48 9.42
C HIS A 124 3.87 -3.69 9.30
N GLY A 125 4.60 -3.45 10.38
CA GLY A 125 6.07 -3.40 10.37
C GLY A 125 6.78 -4.75 10.46
N PHE A 126 6.07 -5.90 10.56
CA PHE A 126 6.68 -7.21 10.84
C PHE A 126 7.80 -7.56 9.86
N GLY A 127 7.58 -7.36 8.56
CA GLY A 127 8.55 -7.69 7.52
C GLY A 127 9.90 -6.98 7.70
N ILE A 128 9.86 -5.73 8.15
CA ILE A 128 11.05 -4.88 8.36
C ILE A 128 11.66 -5.08 9.75
N GLU A 129 10.84 -5.13 10.80
CA GLU A 129 11.32 -5.33 12.19
C GLU A 129 12.06 -6.65 12.33
N TYR A 130 11.60 -7.71 11.70
CA TYR A 130 12.17 -9.06 11.78
C TYR A 130 12.96 -9.45 10.53
N GLN A 131 13.79 -8.55 9.99
CA GLN A 131 14.58 -8.77 8.77
C GLN A 131 15.42 -10.06 8.77
N LYS A 132 15.98 -10.42 9.92
CA LYS A 132 16.77 -11.67 10.07
C LYS A 132 15.94 -12.92 9.78
N GLN A 133 14.65 -12.91 10.14
CA GLN A 133 13.73 -14.03 9.95
C GLN A 133 13.03 -13.97 8.58
N THR A 134 12.68 -12.78 8.14
CA THR A 134 11.91 -12.56 6.90
C THR A 134 12.80 -12.52 5.66
N GLY A 135 14.05 -12.11 5.81
CA GLY A 135 14.97 -11.86 4.71
C GLY A 135 14.62 -10.60 3.89
N ILE A 136 13.67 -9.77 4.38
CA ILE A 136 13.23 -8.56 3.69
C ILE A 136 14.21 -7.43 4.03
N VAL A 137 15.18 -7.22 3.16
CA VAL A 137 16.17 -6.14 3.26
C VAL A 137 16.01 -5.24 2.05
N PRO A 138 15.33 -4.08 2.19
CA PRO A 138 15.14 -3.14 1.10
C PRO A 138 16.46 -2.53 0.60
N PRO A 139 16.56 -2.19 -0.71
CA PRO A 139 17.68 -1.38 -1.21
C PRO A 139 17.72 -0.01 -0.51
N LYS A 140 18.94 0.56 -0.36
CA LYS A 140 19.13 1.83 0.35
C LYS A 140 18.68 3.08 -0.45
N ASP A 141 18.39 2.93 -1.71
CA ASP A 141 18.06 4.00 -2.65
C ASP A 141 16.57 4.10 -2.98
N ILE A 142 15.71 3.48 -2.15
CA ILE A 142 14.25 3.57 -2.22
C ILE A 142 13.68 4.13 -0.93
N ASP A 143 12.43 4.63 -0.97
CA ASP A 143 11.67 4.95 0.23
C ASP A 143 11.08 3.67 0.83
N VAL A 144 11.06 3.56 2.16
CA VAL A 144 10.36 2.48 2.87
C VAL A 144 9.43 3.10 3.90
N VAL A 145 8.14 2.83 3.78
CA VAL A 145 7.11 3.51 4.54
C VAL A 145 6.05 2.55 5.08
N LEU A 146 5.34 3.00 6.09
CA LEU A 146 4.22 2.28 6.68
C LEU A 146 3.01 3.21 6.80
N CYS A 147 1.84 2.71 6.41
CA CYS A 147 0.56 3.25 6.85
C CYS A 147 -0.36 2.08 7.23
N ALA A 148 -0.72 2.01 8.51
CA ALA A 148 -1.40 0.87 9.13
C ALA A 148 -2.81 1.24 9.59
N PRO A 149 -3.85 0.97 8.77
CA PRO A 149 -5.24 1.17 9.17
C PRO A 149 -5.59 0.36 10.41
N LYS A 150 -6.29 0.99 11.38
CA LYS A 150 -6.68 0.35 12.64
C LYS A 150 -7.98 -0.43 12.48
N GLY A 151 -8.01 -1.35 11.51
CA GLY A 151 -9.15 -2.23 11.27
C GLY A 151 -8.94 -3.22 10.14
N SER A 152 -9.83 -4.21 10.07
CA SER A 152 -9.84 -5.17 8.95
C SER A 152 -10.13 -4.48 7.62
N GLY A 153 -9.71 -5.08 6.51
CA GLY A 153 -9.98 -4.53 5.17
C GLY A 153 -11.47 -4.28 4.92
N LEU A 154 -12.36 -5.15 5.42
CA LEU A 154 -13.81 -4.93 5.35
C LEU A 154 -14.24 -3.62 6.03
N ASN A 155 -13.70 -3.33 7.20
CA ASN A 155 -13.99 -2.09 7.92
C ASN A 155 -13.37 -0.88 7.24
N VAL A 156 -12.15 -0.98 6.72
CA VAL A 156 -11.51 0.07 5.92
C VAL A 156 -12.41 0.47 4.75
N ARG A 157 -12.88 -0.52 3.97
CA ARG A 157 -13.75 -0.25 2.82
C ARG A 157 -15.12 0.28 3.23
N ARG A 158 -15.77 -0.34 4.22
CA ARG A 158 -17.10 0.07 4.71
C ARG A 158 -17.10 1.51 5.23
N ASN A 159 -16.12 1.86 6.06
CA ASN A 159 -16.02 3.20 6.63
C ASN A 159 -15.73 4.25 5.55
N PHE A 160 -14.89 3.92 4.57
CA PHE A 160 -14.63 4.77 3.43
C PHE A 160 -15.92 5.09 2.64
N LEU A 161 -16.71 4.06 2.31
CA LEU A 161 -17.98 4.22 1.59
C LEU A 161 -19.02 5.01 2.41
N ALA A 162 -18.95 4.93 3.73
CA ALA A 162 -19.79 5.71 4.63
C ALA A 162 -19.27 7.16 4.84
N GLY A 163 -18.14 7.54 4.24
CA GLY A 163 -17.54 8.86 4.42
C GLY A 163 -16.85 9.07 5.78
N ALA A 164 -16.77 8.03 6.62
CA ALA A 164 -16.22 8.14 7.97
C ALA A 164 -14.69 8.05 8.02
N GLY A 165 -14.09 7.21 7.16
CA GLY A 165 -12.66 6.91 7.21
C GLY A 165 -12.27 5.97 8.35
N ILE A 166 -10.96 5.79 8.55
CA ILE A 166 -10.40 4.96 9.62
C ILE A 166 -9.05 5.51 10.07
N ASN A 167 -8.82 5.57 11.39
CA ASN A 167 -7.53 6.00 11.92
C ASN A 167 -6.43 5.03 11.48
N SER A 168 -5.26 5.58 11.13
CA SER A 168 -4.08 4.83 10.74
C SER A 168 -2.85 5.34 11.47
N SER A 169 -1.92 4.45 11.82
CA SER A 169 -0.57 4.86 12.19
C SER A 169 0.28 4.98 10.93
N PHE A 170 1.21 5.92 10.91
CA PHE A 170 2.18 6.05 9.82
C PHE A 170 3.61 6.09 10.37
N ALA A 171 4.57 5.65 9.57
CA ALA A 171 5.99 5.72 9.86
C ALA A 171 6.81 5.77 8.57
N VAL A 172 8.01 6.32 8.67
CA VAL A 172 9.04 6.30 7.62
C VAL A 172 10.23 5.54 8.16
N GLU A 173 10.53 4.39 7.60
CA GLU A 173 11.72 3.61 7.92
C GLU A 173 12.94 4.12 7.14
N GLN A 174 12.74 4.47 5.86
CA GLN A 174 13.81 4.94 4.98
C GLN A 174 13.28 6.03 4.06
N ASP A 175 13.98 7.16 4.02
CA ASP A 175 13.68 8.31 3.14
C ASP A 175 14.87 8.58 2.20
N ALA A 176 14.92 7.84 1.10
CA ALA A 176 15.97 7.99 0.09
C ALA A 176 15.69 9.15 -0.87
N THR A 177 14.43 9.57 -1.01
CA THR A 177 14.03 10.63 -1.94
C THR A 177 13.86 12.00 -1.28
N GLY A 178 13.85 12.09 0.06
CA GLY A 178 13.48 13.31 0.80
C GLY A 178 11.98 13.60 0.77
N LYS A 179 11.14 12.63 0.32
CA LYS A 179 9.69 12.79 0.14
C LYS A 179 8.88 11.65 0.76
N ALA A 180 9.51 10.75 1.50
CA ALA A 180 8.85 9.56 2.02
C ALA A 180 7.69 9.88 2.95
N LEU A 181 7.83 10.86 3.84
CA LEU A 181 6.76 11.29 4.74
C LEU A 181 5.55 11.83 3.95
N GLU A 182 5.79 12.72 2.99
CA GLU A 182 4.72 13.31 2.19
C GLU A 182 3.97 12.24 1.37
N LYS A 183 4.69 11.27 0.80
CA LYS A 183 4.10 10.11 0.12
C LYS A 183 3.28 9.25 1.09
N THR A 184 3.80 8.98 2.28
CA THR A 184 3.10 8.19 3.31
C THR A 184 1.77 8.80 3.69
N LEU A 185 1.75 10.10 3.97
CA LEU A 185 0.53 10.84 4.28
C LEU A 185 -0.45 10.83 3.10
N ALA A 186 0.05 11.01 1.88
CA ALA A 186 -0.78 10.96 0.67
C ALA A 186 -1.42 9.58 0.46
N LEU A 187 -0.66 8.49 0.68
CA LEU A 187 -1.17 7.12 0.63
C LEU A 187 -2.22 6.88 1.73
N GLY A 188 -1.97 7.35 2.97
CA GLY A 188 -2.93 7.28 4.07
C GLY A 188 -4.27 7.94 3.72
N ILE A 189 -4.24 9.16 3.20
CA ILE A 189 -5.45 9.85 2.72
C ILE A 189 -6.10 9.06 1.56
N GLY A 190 -5.28 8.50 0.66
CA GLY A 190 -5.74 7.71 -0.49
C GLY A 190 -6.54 6.49 -0.08
N ILE A 191 -6.11 5.77 0.96
CA ILE A 191 -6.81 4.58 1.48
C ILE A 191 -8.01 4.92 2.37
N GLY A 192 -8.22 6.20 2.71
CA GLY A 192 -9.39 6.66 3.47
C GLY A 192 -9.12 6.85 4.97
N SER A 193 -7.88 7.16 5.34
CA SER A 193 -7.52 7.52 6.72
C SER A 193 -7.88 8.95 7.05
#